data_0f8a0e29ac850bc78ff3aab019aedc2c
#
_entry.id   0f8a0e29ac850bc78ff3aab019aedc2c
#
_cell.length_a   1.000
_cell.length_b   1.000
_cell.length_c   1.000
_cell.angle_alpha   90.00
_cell.angle_beta   90.00
_cell.angle_gamma   90.00
#
_symmetry.space_group_name_H-M   'P 1'
#
loop_
_entity.id
_entity.type
_entity.pdbx_description
1 polymer ?
#
loop_
_entity_poly.entity_id
_entity_poly.type
_entity_poly.pdbx_seq_one_letter_code
_entity_poly.pdbx_strand_id
1 'polypeptide(L)'
;MGRKQPYKFTDMFYGFNHHPDKYILAYLLFMVVVLIPMLPAIAVSVGMYVTAISGSMKITEGIFIGYVVAMCVLGIGGEVIAFILSLKYSMLFLILLEDNTKGIRQAMRESKALMQGNKGRYFYIMLSFLGWSFLGLLSFGIGFLWIGPYYTQTQVTFYRDITGELDRTENQTDPYGTKQQNPQYSTWSASV
;
A
#
# COMPACT_ATOMS: atom_id res chain seq x y z
N MET A 1 -8.06 -14.58 7.75
CA MET A 1 -7.26 -15.75 7.30
C MET A 1 -6.25 -16.10 8.38
N GLY A 2 -6.51 -17.00 9.25
CA GLY A 2 -5.69 -17.38 10.42
C GLY A 2 -6.46 -18.27 11.38
N ARG A 3 -7.70 -18.58 11.03
CA ARG A 3 -8.46 -19.59 11.76
C ARG A 3 -7.93 -20.96 11.34
N LYS A 4 -7.74 -21.86 12.29
CA LYS A 4 -7.31 -23.27 12.13
C LYS A 4 -8.34 -24.12 11.34
N GLN A 5 -8.77 -23.62 10.18
CA GLN A 5 -9.60 -24.40 9.27
C GLN A 5 -8.69 -25.08 8.26
N PRO A 6 -8.95 -26.35 7.91
CA PRO A 6 -8.17 -27.03 6.88
C PRO A 6 -8.31 -26.25 5.56
N TYR A 7 -7.18 -25.78 5.05
CA TYR A 7 -7.13 -25.05 3.78
C TYR A 7 -7.52 -26.00 2.65
N LYS A 8 -8.51 -25.60 1.86
CA LYS A 8 -8.87 -26.26 0.63
C LYS A 8 -8.18 -25.57 -0.54
N PHE A 9 -7.76 -26.30 -1.55
CA PHE A 9 -7.15 -25.73 -2.76
C PHE A 9 -8.08 -24.71 -3.45
N THR A 10 -9.39 -24.88 -3.31
CA THR A 10 -10.42 -23.93 -3.76
C THR A 10 -10.36 -22.57 -3.06
N ASP A 11 -9.73 -22.46 -1.88
CA ASP A 11 -9.64 -21.20 -1.14
C ASP A 11 -8.65 -20.23 -1.81
N MET A 12 -7.74 -20.74 -2.66
CA MET A 12 -6.88 -19.90 -3.51
C MET A 12 -7.69 -19.05 -4.51
N PHE A 13 -8.83 -19.55 -4.94
CA PHE A 13 -9.71 -18.89 -5.90
C PHE A 13 -10.89 -18.18 -5.24
N TYR A 14 -10.88 -18.04 -3.91
CA TYR A 14 -11.98 -17.42 -3.14
C TYR A 14 -12.34 -16.02 -3.66
N GLY A 15 -11.33 -15.19 -3.96
CA GLY A 15 -11.52 -13.84 -4.50
C GLY A 15 -12.15 -13.81 -5.90
N PHE A 16 -11.92 -14.86 -6.72
CA PHE A 16 -12.54 -14.99 -8.04
C PHE A 16 -14.00 -15.47 -7.98
N ASN A 17 -14.33 -16.24 -6.94
CA ASN A 17 -15.67 -16.86 -6.81
C ASN A 17 -16.67 -15.99 -6.02
N HIS A 18 -16.17 -15.00 -5.25
CA HIS A 18 -17.00 -14.15 -4.39
C HIS A 18 -16.83 -12.68 -4.79
N HIS A 19 -17.69 -12.21 -5.70
CA HIS A 19 -17.79 -10.81 -6.14
C HIS A 19 -16.46 -10.20 -6.64
N PRO A 20 -15.87 -10.70 -7.72
CA PRO A 20 -14.64 -10.14 -8.30
C PRO A 20 -14.80 -8.68 -8.75
N ASP A 21 -16.04 -8.27 -9.06
CA ASP A 21 -16.44 -6.90 -9.40
C ASP A 21 -16.03 -5.89 -8.33
N LYS A 22 -16.18 -6.22 -7.04
CA LYS A 22 -15.81 -5.34 -5.92
C LYS A 22 -14.30 -5.11 -5.83
N TYR A 23 -13.51 -6.16 -6.02
CA TYR A 23 -12.05 -6.04 -5.99
C TYR A 23 -11.52 -5.26 -7.18
N ILE A 24 -12.09 -5.48 -8.37
CA ILE A 24 -11.76 -4.72 -9.59
C ILE A 24 -12.11 -3.24 -9.38
N LEU A 25 -13.30 -2.95 -8.86
CA LEU A 25 -13.75 -1.58 -8.60
C LEU A 25 -12.89 -0.90 -7.51
N ALA A 26 -12.53 -1.62 -6.45
CA ALA A 26 -11.63 -1.11 -5.40
C ALA A 26 -10.25 -0.79 -5.95
N TYR A 27 -9.70 -1.67 -6.80
CA TYR A 27 -8.42 -1.44 -7.47
C TYR A 27 -8.47 -0.24 -8.42
N LEU A 28 -9.52 -0.13 -9.20
CA LEU A 28 -9.71 0.97 -10.14
C LEU A 28 -9.84 2.32 -9.39
N LEU A 29 -10.61 2.34 -8.31
CA LEU A 29 -10.75 3.52 -7.46
C LEU A 29 -9.43 3.88 -6.76
N PHE A 30 -8.67 2.89 -6.28
CA PHE A 30 -7.33 3.11 -5.72
C PHE A 30 -6.38 3.69 -6.78
N MET A 31 -6.39 3.14 -8.01
CA MET A 31 -5.60 3.68 -9.13
C MET A 31 -5.94 5.13 -9.43
N VAL A 32 -7.22 5.48 -9.48
CA VAL A 32 -7.66 6.88 -9.71
C VAL A 32 -7.12 7.80 -8.61
N VAL A 33 -7.23 7.39 -7.34
CA VAL A 33 -6.74 8.19 -6.20
C VAL A 33 -5.24 8.43 -6.26
N VAL A 34 -4.46 7.43 -6.70
CA VAL A 34 -3.00 7.54 -6.85
C VAL A 34 -2.60 8.35 -8.08
N LEU A 35 -3.41 8.32 -9.16
CA LEU A 35 -3.14 9.06 -10.39
C LEU A 35 -3.45 10.55 -10.29
N ILE A 36 -4.40 10.97 -9.44
CA ILE A 36 -4.78 12.39 -9.30
C ILE A 36 -3.57 13.31 -9.05
N PRO A 37 -2.63 13.01 -8.15
CA PRO A 37 -1.46 13.85 -7.92
C PRO A 37 -0.50 13.96 -9.11
N MET A 38 -0.57 13.03 -10.08
CA MET A 38 0.24 13.02 -11.28
C MET A 38 -0.32 13.90 -12.40
N LEU A 39 -1.61 14.26 -12.35
CA LEU A 39 -2.29 15.03 -13.40
C LEU A 39 -1.58 16.35 -13.76
N PRO A 40 -1.07 17.15 -12.81
CA PRO A 40 -0.36 18.39 -13.17
C PRO A 40 0.91 18.14 -14.00
N ALA A 41 1.69 17.11 -13.65
CA ALA A 41 2.89 16.75 -14.41
C ALA A 41 2.53 16.24 -15.82
N ILE A 42 1.48 15.43 -15.93
CA ILE A 42 0.96 14.93 -17.21
C ILE A 42 0.48 16.11 -18.08
N ALA A 43 -0.27 17.06 -17.51
CA ALA A 43 -0.76 18.24 -18.25
C ALA A 43 0.39 19.09 -18.82
N VAL A 44 1.45 19.33 -18.03
CA VAL A 44 2.64 20.06 -18.46
C VAL A 44 3.37 19.29 -19.57
N SER A 45 3.52 17.97 -19.45
CA SER A 45 4.19 17.16 -20.48
C SER A 45 3.42 17.13 -21.79
N VAL A 46 2.09 16.97 -21.74
CA VAL A 46 1.22 17.02 -22.93
C VAL A 46 1.26 18.41 -23.58
N GLY A 47 1.19 19.47 -22.78
CA GLY A 47 1.28 20.85 -23.28
C GLY A 47 2.59 21.09 -24.02
N MET A 48 3.73 20.69 -23.46
CA MET A 48 5.03 20.81 -24.11
C MET A 48 5.11 19.99 -25.40
N TYR A 49 4.57 18.77 -25.39
CA TYR A 49 4.54 17.92 -26.60
C TYR A 49 3.71 18.54 -27.72
N VAL A 50 2.52 19.06 -27.41
CA VAL A 50 1.65 19.72 -28.38
C VAL A 50 2.31 20.96 -28.96
N THR A 51 2.93 21.81 -28.14
CA THR A 51 3.63 23.02 -28.62
C THR A 51 4.84 22.69 -29.50
N ALA A 52 5.55 21.60 -29.18
CA ALA A 52 6.69 21.13 -29.98
C ALA A 52 6.24 20.64 -31.37
N ILE A 53 5.15 19.86 -31.45
CA ILE A 53 4.64 19.35 -32.75
C ILE A 53 4.00 20.46 -33.59
N SER A 54 3.23 21.35 -32.97
CA SER A 54 2.54 22.42 -33.70
C SER A 54 3.50 23.49 -34.23
N GLY A 55 4.76 23.48 -33.82
CA GLY A 55 5.73 24.52 -34.18
C GLY A 55 5.36 25.92 -33.66
N SER A 56 4.36 25.99 -32.77
CA SER A 56 3.81 27.25 -32.27
C SER A 56 4.80 28.04 -31.40
N MET A 57 5.83 27.40 -30.91
CA MET A 57 6.85 28.02 -30.04
C MET A 57 8.24 27.50 -30.38
N LYS A 58 9.19 28.40 -30.57
CA LYS A 58 10.62 28.05 -30.66
C LYS A 58 11.09 27.67 -29.26
N ILE A 59 11.49 26.42 -29.09
CA ILE A 59 12.05 25.91 -27.82
C ILE A 59 13.45 26.50 -27.66
N THR A 60 13.57 27.53 -26.83
CA THR A 60 14.86 28.10 -26.41
C THR A 60 15.41 27.31 -25.21
N GLU A 61 16.72 27.42 -24.94
CA GLU A 61 17.35 26.77 -23.78
C GLU A 61 16.64 27.12 -22.47
N GLY A 62 16.23 28.39 -22.30
CA GLY A 62 15.52 28.82 -21.08
C GLY A 62 14.14 28.17 -20.93
N ILE A 63 13.40 27.97 -22.00
CA ILE A 63 12.10 27.28 -22.00
C ILE A 63 12.32 25.80 -21.66
N PHE A 64 13.33 25.16 -22.23
CA PHE A 64 13.67 23.77 -21.93
C PHE A 64 14.07 23.56 -20.44
N ILE A 65 14.94 24.42 -19.92
CA ILE A 65 15.34 24.38 -18.50
C ILE A 65 14.11 24.60 -17.60
N GLY A 66 13.27 25.59 -17.90
CA GLY A 66 12.02 25.84 -17.15
C GLY A 66 11.09 24.63 -17.14
N TYR A 67 10.94 23.95 -18.29
CA TYR A 67 10.17 22.71 -18.39
C TYR A 67 10.75 21.60 -17.53
N VAL A 68 12.07 21.35 -17.58
CA VAL A 68 12.72 20.31 -16.78
C VAL A 68 12.54 20.60 -15.29
N VAL A 69 12.72 21.84 -14.85
CA VAL A 69 12.51 22.23 -13.45
C VAL A 69 11.05 22.01 -13.04
N ALA A 70 10.09 22.42 -13.86
CA ALA A 70 8.66 22.21 -13.59
C ALA A 70 8.33 20.71 -13.48
N MET A 71 8.85 19.88 -14.38
CA MET A 71 8.66 18.43 -14.35
C MET A 71 9.28 17.78 -13.11
N CYS A 72 10.47 18.22 -12.69
CA CYS A 72 11.08 17.72 -11.45
C CYS A 72 10.22 18.09 -10.22
N VAL A 73 9.79 19.33 -10.11
CA VAL A 73 9.00 19.80 -8.96
C VAL A 73 7.63 19.12 -8.91
N LEU A 74 6.90 19.11 -10.02
CA LEU A 74 5.57 18.51 -10.09
C LEU A 74 5.61 16.98 -10.03
N GLY A 75 6.60 16.35 -10.65
CA GLY A 75 6.82 14.92 -10.61
C GLY A 75 7.12 14.44 -9.20
N ILE A 76 8.18 14.98 -8.59
CA ILE A 76 8.57 14.58 -7.21
C ILE A 76 7.45 14.90 -6.21
N GLY A 77 6.83 16.08 -6.32
CA GLY A 77 5.70 16.46 -5.47
C GLY A 77 4.51 15.51 -5.61
N GLY A 78 4.16 15.17 -6.86
CA GLY A 78 3.10 14.22 -7.17
C GLY A 78 3.40 12.81 -6.63
N GLU A 79 4.64 12.32 -6.82
CA GLU A 79 5.09 11.01 -6.28
C GLU A 79 5.01 10.96 -4.76
N VAL A 80 5.46 11.99 -4.06
CA VAL A 80 5.38 12.05 -2.59
C VAL A 80 3.92 12.00 -2.12
N ILE A 81 3.04 12.76 -2.76
CA ILE A 81 1.60 12.75 -2.42
C ILE A 81 0.99 11.38 -2.71
N ALA A 82 1.26 10.81 -3.90
CA ALA A 82 0.78 9.50 -4.29
C ALA A 82 1.26 8.41 -3.32
N PHE A 83 2.51 8.48 -2.89
CA PHE A 83 3.10 7.59 -1.91
C PHE A 83 2.38 7.69 -0.55
N ILE A 84 2.14 8.89 -0.03
CA ILE A 84 1.39 9.09 1.22
C ILE A 84 -0.04 8.53 1.11
N LEU A 85 -0.69 8.70 -0.05
CA LEU A 85 -2.02 8.15 -0.30
C LEU A 85 -1.98 6.62 -0.37
N SER A 86 -0.97 6.02 -1.01
CA SER A 86 -0.81 4.57 -1.07
C SER A 86 -0.63 3.96 0.32
N LEU A 87 0.13 4.61 1.21
CA LEU A 87 0.24 4.19 2.61
C LEU A 87 -1.11 4.24 3.34
N LYS A 88 -1.91 5.30 3.11
CA LYS A 88 -3.23 5.44 3.77
C LYS A 88 -4.21 4.33 3.39
N TYR A 89 -4.14 3.84 2.16
CA TYR A 89 -5.09 2.87 1.61
C TYR A 89 -4.48 1.47 1.45
N SER A 90 -3.30 1.24 2.00
CA SER A 90 -2.59 -0.05 1.88
C SER A 90 -3.37 -1.24 2.45
N MET A 91 -4.20 -1.02 3.50
CA MET A 91 -5.00 -2.07 4.13
C MET A 91 -6.38 -2.28 3.48
N LEU A 92 -6.73 -1.50 2.46
CA LEU A 92 -8.04 -1.55 1.79
C LEU A 92 -8.41 -2.97 1.34
N PHE A 93 -7.48 -3.65 0.68
CA PHE A 93 -7.74 -4.99 0.14
C PHE A 93 -7.90 -6.04 1.23
N LEU A 94 -7.12 -5.93 2.32
CA LEU A 94 -7.22 -6.87 3.45
C LEU A 94 -8.56 -6.72 4.17
N ILE A 95 -9.06 -5.49 4.35
CA ILE A 95 -10.37 -5.23 4.94
C ILE A 95 -11.49 -5.82 4.09
N LEU A 96 -11.42 -5.68 2.75
CA LEU A 96 -12.40 -6.25 1.84
C LEU A 96 -12.33 -7.79 1.78
N LEU A 97 -11.14 -8.37 1.96
CA LEU A 97 -10.98 -9.83 2.04
C LEU A 97 -11.53 -10.41 3.34
N GLU A 98 -11.43 -9.65 4.44
CA GLU A 98 -11.96 -10.08 5.74
C GLU A 98 -13.48 -10.02 5.77
N ASP A 99 -14.06 -8.95 5.26
CA ASP A 99 -15.51 -8.74 5.24
C ASP A 99 -15.98 -8.23 3.87
N ASN A 100 -16.38 -9.16 3.03
CA ASN A 100 -16.86 -8.89 1.68
C ASN A 100 -18.24 -8.19 1.65
N THR A 101 -18.93 -8.03 2.79
CA THR A 101 -20.20 -7.29 2.87
C THR A 101 -20.00 -5.79 2.90
N LYS A 102 -18.79 -5.33 3.33
CA LYS A 102 -18.47 -3.91 3.42
C LYS A 102 -18.41 -3.22 2.05
N GLY A 103 -18.89 -1.99 2.04
CA GLY A 103 -18.75 -1.11 0.88
C GLY A 103 -17.32 -0.58 0.75
N ILE A 104 -16.86 -0.35 -0.49
CA ILE A 104 -15.50 0.13 -0.78
C ILE A 104 -15.18 1.45 -0.04
N ARG A 105 -16.14 2.39 0.01
CA ARG A 105 -15.96 3.67 0.73
C ARG A 105 -15.79 3.48 2.24
N GLN A 106 -16.45 2.47 2.81
CA GLN A 106 -16.31 2.13 4.21
C GLN A 106 -14.93 1.52 4.46
N ALA A 107 -14.51 0.55 3.64
CA ALA A 107 -13.19 -0.06 3.72
C ALA A 107 -12.05 0.97 3.56
N MET A 108 -12.21 1.97 2.69
CA MET A 108 -11.26 3.08 2.56
C MET A 108 -11.16 3.93 3.84
N ARG A 109 -12.29 4.20 4.48
CA ARG A 109 -12.31 4.95 5.76
C ARG A 109 -11.67 4.17 6.88
N GLU A 110 -11.96 2.88 6.97
CA GLU A 110 -11.36 1.97 7.95
C GLU A 110 -9.85 1.83 7.72
N SER A 111 -9.40 1.64 6.49
CA SER A 111 -7.97 1.61 6.14
C SER A 111 -7.26 2.90 6.55
N LYS A 112 -7.86 4.05 6.27
CA LYS A 112 -7.32 5.36 6.69
C LYS A 112 -7.22 5.47 8.23
N ALA A 113 -8.22 5.00 8.96
CA ALA A 113 -8.25 5.03 10.43
C ALA A 113 -7.20 4.10 11.02
N LEU A 114 -7.09 2.85 10.54
CA LEU A 114 -6.09 1.87 10.99
C LEU A 114 -4.65 2.34 10.73
N MET A 115 -4.42 3.03 9.61
CA MET A 115 -3.11 3.56 9.26
C MET A 115 -2.77 4.86 9.97
N GLN A 116 -3.72 5.47 10.69
CA GLN A 116 -3.46 6.66 11.48
C GLN A 116 -2.63 6.28 12.72
N GLY A 117 -1.42 6.83 12.83
CA GLY A 117 -0.44 6.44 13.84
C GLY A 117 0.52 5.32 13.41
N ASN A 118 0.10 4.41 12.52
CA ASN A 118 0.87 3.23 12.11
C ASN A 118 1.65 3.38 10.79
N LYS A 119 1.55 4.53 10.12
CA LYS A 119 2.20 4.78 8.81
C LYS A 119 3.71 4.61 8.87
N GLY A 120 4.36 5.10 9.94
CA GLY A 120 5.81 5.00 10.11
C GLY A 120 6.27 3.55 10.26
N ARG A 121 5.53 2.74 11.03
CA ARG A 121 5.81 1.29 11.18
C ARG A 121 5.69 0.56 9.85
N TYR A 122 4.62 0.85 9.10
CA TYR A 122 4.40 0.26 7.79
C TYR A 122 5.45 0.73 6.76
N PHE A 123 5.81 2.01 6.78
CA PHE A 123 6.88 2.55 5.94
C PHE A 123 8.22 1.85 6.20
N TYR A 124 8.56 1.62 7.47
CA TYR A 124 9.77 0.88 7.84
C TYR A 124 9.79 -0.55 7.29
N ILE A 125 8.64 -1.23 7.35
CA ILE A 125 8.47 -2.56 6.73
C ILE A 125 8.73 -2.47 5.22
N MET A 126 8.11 -1.51 4.53
CA MET A 126 8.32 -1.31 3.09
C MET A 126 9.78 -1.02 2.75
N LEU A 127 10.45 -0.20 3.56
CA LEU A 127 11.87 0.13 3.36
C LEU A 127 12.76 -1.10 3.53
N SER A 128 12.46 -1.97 4.50
CA SER A 128 13.15 -3.24 4.67
C SER A 128 13.00 -4.13 3.43
N PHE A 129 11.80 -4.20 2.86
CA PHE A 129 11.54 -4.97 1.64
C PHE A 129 12.17 -4.35 0.39
N LEU A 130 12.44 -3.05 0.38
CA LEU A 130 13.16 -2.39 -0.72
C LEU A 130 14.55 -2.98 -0.91
N GLY A 131 15.29 -3.23 0.18
CA GLY A 131 16.59 -3.91 0.13
C GLY A 131 16.49 -5.33 -0.44
N TRP A 132 15.49 -6.11 0.00
CA TRP A 132 15.22 -7.44 -0.53
C TRP A 132 14.80 -7.41 -2.00
N SER A 133 14.05 -6.40 -2.42
CA SER A 133 13.64 -6.21 -3.82
C SER A 133 14.84 -5.93 -4.72
N PHE A 134 15.83 -5.20 -4.22
CA PHE A 134 17.09 -4.96 -4.94
C PHE A 134 17.88 -6.27 -5.15
N LEU A 135 17.95 -7.13 -4.13
CA LEU A 135 18.53 -8.48 -4.26
C LEU A 135 17.72 -9.34 -5.24
N GLY A 136 16.38 -9.24 -5.23
CA GLY A 136 15.51 -9.91 -6.18
C GLY A 136 15.80 -9.50 -7.62
N LEU A 137 16.07 -8.21 -7.86
CA LEU A 137 16.44 -7.68 -9.18
C LEU A 137 17.80 -8.20 -9.63
N LEU A 138 18.80 -8.23 -8.73
CA LEU A 138 20.13 -8.76 -9.01
C LEU A 138 20.11 -10.27 -9.36
N SER A 139 19.13 -11.02 -8.85
CA SER A 139 18.92 -12.42 -9.18
C SER A 139 18.10 -12.66 -10.47
N PHE A 140 18.09 -11.68 -11.39
CA PHE A 140 17.27 -11.73 -12.62
C PHE A 140 15.77 -11.98 -12.37
N GLY A 141 15.25 -11.54 -11.23
CA GLY A 141 13.83 -11.67 -10.88
C GLY A 141 13.46 -12.97 -10.16
N ILE A 142 14.33 -13.97 -10.09
CA ILE A 142 14.05 -15.25 -9.41
C ILE A 142 13.75 -15.01 -7.93
N GLY A 143 14.45 -14.06 -7.29
CA GLY A 143 14.23 -13.69 -5.90
C GLY A 143 12.80 -13.24 -5.58
N PHE A 144 12.06 -12.69 -6.54
CA PHE A 144 10.67 -12.25 -6.31
C PHE A 144 9.70 -13.40 -6.05
N LEU A 145 10.02 -14.63 -6.47
CA LEU A 145 9.21 -15.81 -6.14
C LEU A 145 9.14 -16.07 -4.63
N TRP A 146 10.18 -15.69 -3.90
CA TRP A 146 10.25 -15.82 -2.43
C TRP A 146 9.82 -14.53 -1.73
N ILE A 147 10.22 -13.38 -2.25
CA ILE A 147 9.92 -12.07 -1.67
C ILE A 147 8.41 -11.80 -1.70
N GLY A 148 7.72 -12.18 -2.79
CA GLY A 148 6.28 -11.96 -2.95
C GLY A 148 5.43 -12.60 -1.84
N PRO A 149 5.49 -13.92 -1.64
CA PRO A 149 4.76 -14.58 -0.55
C PRO A 149 5.13 -14.05 0.84
N TYR A 150 6.42 -13.77 1.07
CA TYR A 150 6.90 -13.25 2.35
C TYR A 150 6.36 -11.84 2.63
N TYR A 151 6.35 -10.96 1.63
CA TYR A 151 5.78 -9.62 1.74
C TYR A 151 4.27 -9.67 2.06
N THR A 152 3.53 -10.54 1.38
CA THR A 152 2.09 -10.72 1.63
C THR A 152 1.81 -11.21 3.05
N GLN A 153 2.59 -12.18 3.55
CA GLN A 153 2.48 -12.65 4.93
C GLN A 153 2.78 -11.55 5.94
N THR A 154 3.80 -10.74 5.69
CA THR A 154 4.15 -9.60 6.54
C THR A 154 3.03 -8.56 6.57
N GLN A 155 2.38 -8.27 5.44
CA GLN A 155 1.23 -7.36 5.39
C GLN A 155 0.05 -7.89 6.21
N VAL A 156 -0.28 -9.18 6.09
CA VAL A 156 -1.36 -9.81 6.84
C VAL A 156 -1.06 -9.79 8.34
N THR A 157 0.17 -10.10 8.72
CA THR A 157 0.59 -10.07 10.14
C THR A 157 0.52 -8.65 10.70
N PHE A 158 0.98 -7.66 9.96
CA PHE A 158 0.89 -6.26 10.35
C PHE A 158 -0.57 -5.79 10.49
N TYR A 159 -1.45 -6.20 9.56
CA TYR A 159 -2.88 -5.90 9.65
C TYR A 159 -3.50 -6.49 10.92
N ARG A 160 -3.20 -7.75 11.25
CA ARG A 160 -3.69 -8.41 12.46
C ARG A 160 -3.15 -7.78 13.75
N ASP A 161 -1.92 -7.27 13.72
CA ASP A 161 -1.32 -6.53 14.83
C ASP A 161 -2.07 -5.22 15.09
N ILE A 162 -2.27 -4.38 14.05
CA ILE A 162 -2.96 -3.10 14.21
C ILE A 162 -4.48 -3.21 14.48
N THR A 163 -5.10 -4.35 14.18
CA THR A 163 -6.50 -4.64 14.52
C THR A 163 -6.65 -5.27 15.90
N GLY A 164 -5.53 -5.59 16.59
CA GLY A 164 -5.53 -6.23 17.90
C GLY A 164 -5.97 -7.70 17.87
N GLU A 165 -5.98 -8.34 16.70
CA GLU A 165 -6.35 -9.76 16.57
C GLU A 165 -5.26 -10.67 17.12
N LEU A 166 -3.99 -10.28 17.02
CA LEU A 166 -2.86 -11.05 17.56
C LEU A 166 -2.95 -11.13 19.09
N ASP A 167 -3.23 -10.01 19.76
CA ASP A 167 -3.36 -9.96 21.22
C ASP A 167 -4.51 -10.83 21.73
N ARG A 168 -5.62 -10.86 20.98
CA ARG A 168 -6.78 -11.73 21.31
C ARG A 168 -6.44 -13.21 21.17
N THR A 169 -5.67 -13.56 20.15
CA THR A 169 -5.29 -14.96 19.89
C THR A 169 -4.28 -15.44 20.91
N GLU A 170 -3.33 -14.60 21.33
CA GLU A 170 -2.34 -14.90 22.35
C GLU A 170 -3.02 -15.11 23.72
N ASN A 171 -3.94 -14.24 24.11
CA ASN A 171 -4.72 -14.37 25.33
C ASN A 171 -5.64 -15.61 25.36
N GLN A 172 -6.07 -16.13 24.20
CA GLN A 172 -6.88 -17.35 24.11
C GLN A 172 -6.05 -18.64 24.13
N THR A 173 -4.78 -18.57 23.77
CA THR A 173 -3.89 -19.74 23.68
C THR A 173 -3.06 -19.97 24.94
N ASP A 174 -3.14 -19.10 25.94
CA ASP A 174 -2.43 -19.29 27.21
C ASP A 174 -3.32 -19.99 28.26
N PRO A 175 -3.26 -21.33 28.35
CA PRO A 175 -4.04 -22.09 29.33
C PRO A 175 -3.55 -21.89 30.78
N TYR A 176 -2.39 -21.27 30.98
CA TYR A 176 -1.75 -21.13 32.27
C TYR A 176 -1.78 -19.71 32.86
N GLY A 177 -2.39 -18.73 32.13
CA GLY A 177 -2.60 -17.37 32.65
C GLY A 177 -1.31 -16.61 32.97
N THR A 178 -0.20 -17.04 32.44
CA THR A 178 1.07 -16.34 32.56
C THR A 178 1.05 -15.13 31.63
N LYS A 179 0.47 -14.04 32.15
CA LYS A 179 0.61 -12.73 31.51
C LYS A 179 2.08 -12.35 31.46
N GLN A 180 2.82 -12.90 30.55
CA GLN A 180 4.04 -12.25 30.09
C GLN A 180 3.59 -11.01 29.30
N GLN A 181 3.23 -9.96 30.01
CA GLN A 181 3.26 -8.61 29.49
C GLN A 181 4.68 -8.42 28.94
N ASN A 182 4.83 -8.54 27.63
CA ASN A 182 6.08 -8.16 26.99
C ASN A 182 6.26 -6.66 27.28
N PRO A 183 7.22 -6.26 28.14
CA PRO A 183 7.35 -4.88 28.58
C PRO A 183 7.65 -3.92 27.42
N GLN A 184 8.01 -4.45 26.26
CA GLN A 184 8.35 -3.69 25.07
C GLN A 184 7.13 -3.05 24.39
N TYR A 185 5.91 -3.59 24.56
CA TYR A 185 4.69 -3.02 23.97
C TYR A 185 3.99 -2.00 24.88
N SER A 186 4.17 -2.10 26.21
CA SER A 186 3.53 -1.17 27.16
C SER A 186 4.12 0.24 27.15
N THR A 187 5.36 0.41 26.67
CA THR A 187 6.03 1.70 26.63
C THR A 187 5.59 2.58 25.45
N TRP A 188 5.03 1.99 24.39
CA TRP A 188 4.59 2.74 23.20
C TRP A 188 3.18 3.30 23.32
N SER A 189 2.32 2.70 24.12
CA SER A 189 0.96 3.19 24.36
C SER A 189 0.86 4.29 25.43
N ALA A 190 1.93 4.52 26.18
CA ALA A 190 1.98 5.54 27.24
C ALA A 190 2.62 6.87 26.81
N SER A 191 3.07 6.98 25.54
CA SER A 191 3.76 8.18 25.00
C SER A 191 2.99 8.88 23.88
N VAL A 192 1.66 8.66 23.78
CA VAL A 192 0.77 9.42 22.87
C VAL A 192 -0.27 10.17 23.66
#